data_5855d8655e055d73a4042e3b8ff0f484
#
_entry.id   5855d8655e055d73a4042e3b8ff0f484
#
_cell.length_a   1.000
_cell.length_b   1.000
_cell.length_c   1.000
_cell.angle_alpha   90.00
_cell.angle_beta   90.00
_cell.angle_gamma   90.00
#
_symmetry.space_group_name_H-M   'P 1'
#
loop_
_entity.id
_entity.type
_entity.pdbx_description
1 polymer ?
#
loop_
_entity_poly.entity_id
_entity_poly.type
_entity_poly.pdbx_seq_one_letter_code
_entity_poly.pdbx_strand_id
1 'polypeptide(L)'
;MIDSYRPEKKTEVLYGIENAVKRGVEFMRNVRKRMDISFDHKAPSIVIEVEAYKNGYIDIRSRGGKIRALTEITKDNLRDCKELTKIVDDFRHLDGLKGGIAVSETEYMATTILRQAEPLSQVIYSNVEEIVEQQQYFFDTIWNNAIPAKRRIREIEEGLRREFIDTIKDSNEIEKTTFQLLRSATEEILILFSQASKFRRYKEYTEMLQLIKEASLHHGVRVRILVDIDDIISKMVVQQDLKQKEEEGEGEEALQKISVQHLSKPQQTKITILVVDKAYCMTIEMRDTTATSFDDAIGLATYSNSESTILSYIFYI
;
A
#
# COMPACT_ATOMS: atom_id res chain seq x y z
N MET A 1 18.97 27.07 -47.87
CA MET A 1 18.21 27.17 -46.62
C MET A 1 17.24 26.01 -46.61
N ILE A 2 17.49 25.00 -45.80
CA ILE A 2 16.55 23.90 -45.60
C ILE A 2 15.55 24.44 -44.59
N ASP A 3 14.36 24.79 -45.09
CA ASP A 3 13.24 25.16 -44.23
C ASP A 3 12.90 23.97 -43.35
N SER A 4 13.28 24.04 -42.07
CA SER A 4 13.00 23.00 -41.12
C SER A 4 11.48 23.02 -40.86
N TYR A 5 10.77 22.13 -41.51
CA TYR A 5 9.34 21.88 -41.24
C TYR A 5 9.19 21.51 -39.77
N ARG A 6 8.91 22.51 -38.92
CA ARG A 6 8.48 22.28 -37.56
C ARG A 6 7.02 21.86 -37.61
N PRO A 7 6.65 20.68 -37.15
CA PRO A 7 5.25 20.30 -37.10
C PRO A 7 4.46 21.33 -36.30
N GLU A 8 3.28 21.69 -36.79
CA GLU A 8 2.38 22.62 -36.13
C GLU A 8 2.10 22.13 -34.69
N LYS A 9 2.31 23.03 -33.70
CA LYS A 9 2.00 22.74 -32.28
C LYS A 9 0.49 22.61 -32.15
N LYS A 10 0.03 21.43 -31.64
CA LYS A 10 -1.40 21.16 -31.46
C LYS A 10 -1.69 20.29 -30.28
N THR A 11 -2.89 20.42 -29.75
CA THR A 11 -3.52 19.47 -28.85
C THR A 11 -4.84 19.04 -29.48
N GLU A 12 -5.09 17.74 -29.55
CA GLU A 12 -6.30 17.18 -30.14
C GLU A 12 -6.91 16.07 -29.29
N VAL A 13 -8.22 15.90 -29.43
CA VAL A 13 -8.97 14.80 -28.78
C VAL A 13 -9.56 13.93 -29.88
N LEU A 14 -9.28 12.64 -29.82
CA LEU A 14 -9.73 11.65 -30.78
C LEU A 14 -10.59 10.61 -30.08
N TYR A 15 -11.57 10.07 -30.82
CA TYR A 15 -12.48 9.05 -30.29
C TYR A 15 -12.45 7.80 -31.16
N GLY A 16 -12.71 6.66 -30.54
CA GLY A 16 -12.76 5.34 -31.18
C GLY A 16 -11.43 4.61 -31.18
N ILE A 17 -11.53 3.29 -31.21
CA ILE A 17 -10.38 2.38 -31.10
C ILE A 17 -9.43 2.52 -32.31
N GLU A 18 -9.96 2.72 -33.50
CA GLU A 18 -9.15 2.87 -34.73
C GLU A 18 -8.26 4.10 -34.63
N ASN A 19 -8.81 5.23 -34.17
CA ASN A 19 -8.05 6.45 -33.96
C ASN A 19 -7.01 6.29 -32.84
N ALA A 20 -7.34 5.56 -31.77
CA ALA A 20 -6.41 5.28 -30.69
C ALA A 20 -5.22 4.44 -31.19
N VAL A 21 -5.47 3.37 -31.95
CA VAL A 21 -4.41 2.52 -32.52
C VAL A 21 -3.57 3.31 -33.53
N LYS A 22 -4.21 4.03 -34.46
CA LYS A 22 -3.49 4.83 -35.47
C LYS A 22 -2.58 5.87 -34.81
N ARG A 23 -3.10 6.63 -33.84
CA ARG A 23 -2.32 7.66 -33.14
C ARG A 23 -1.19 7.03 -32.30
N GLY A 24 -1.45 5.91 -31.64
CA GLY A 24 -0.43 5.19 -30.88
C GLY A 24 0.73 4.69 -31.76
N VAL A 25 0.43 4.15 -32.94
CA VAL A 25 1.46 3.73 -33.91
C VAL A 25 2.24 4.94 -34.45
N GLU A 26 1.57 6.04 -34.78
CA GLU A 26 2.24 7.29 -35.23
C GLU A 26 3.14 7.84 -34.13
N PHE A 27 2.67 7.89 -32.88
CA PHE A 27 3.45 8.29 -31.72
C PHE A 27 4.74 7.45 -31.59
N MET A 28 4.62 6.12 -31.62
CA MET A 28 5.78 5.22 -31.51
C MET A 28 6.79 5.40 -32.65
N ARG A 29 6.32 5.67 -33.87
CA ARG A 29 7.20 5.98 -35.05
C ARG A 29 8.00 7.26 -34.85
N ASN A 30 7.44 8.25 -34.13
CA ASN A 30 8.07 9.54 -33.87
C ASN A 30 9.10 9.51 -32.73
N VAL A 31 9.02 8.53 -31.83
CA VAL A 31 10.00 8.35 -30.73
C VAL A 31 11.41 8.18 -31.30
N ARG A 32 12.36 8.97 -30.82
CA ARG A 32 13.77 8.90 -31.21
C ARG A 32 14.69 8.45 -30.09
N LYS A 33 14.46 8.94 -28.89
CA LYS A 33 15.34 8.70 -27.73
C LYS A 33 14.67 7.89 -26.65
N ARG A 34 13.42 8.26 -26.28
CA ARG A 34 12.75 7.70 -25.12
C ARG A 34 11.24 7.68 -25.29
N MET A 35 10.65 6.61 -24.82
CA MET A 35 9.21 6.49 -24.53
C MET A 35 9.01 6.09 -23.09
N ASP A 36 8.32 6.93 -22.35
CA ASP A 36 7.89 6.68 -20.98
C ASP A 36 6.39 6.41 -20.98
N ILE A 37 5.97 5.25 -20.50
CA ILE A 37 4.57 4.84 -20.58
C ILE A 37 4.09 4.26 -19.25
N SER A 38 2.92 4.74 -18.80
CA SER A 38 2.17 4.09 -17.72
C SER A 38 0.78 3.70 -18.20
N PHE A 39 0.26 2.60 -17.69
CA PHE A 39 -1.07 2.09 -18.05
C PHE A 39 -1.66 1.22 -16.95
N ASP A 40 -2.97 1.05 -16.96
CA ASP A 40 -3.68 0.22 -16.00
C ASP A 40 -3.36 -1.27 -16.15
N HIS A 41 -3.84 -2.09 -15.21
CA HIS A 41 -3.56 -3.53 -15.16
C HIS A 41 -4.07 -4.34 -16.37
N LYS A 42 -4.94 -3.78 -17.23
CA LYS A 42 -5.48 -4.46 -18.41
C LYS A 42 -4.63 -4.24 -19.67
N ALA A 43 -3.93 -3.14 -19.73
CA ALA A 43 -3.19 -2.76 -20.94
C ALA A 43 -1.98 -3.65 -21.29
N PRO A 44 -1.29 -4.37 -20.37
CA PRO A 44 -0.23 -5.31 -20.75
C PRO A 44 -0.66 -6.31 -21.82
N SER A 45 -1.87 -6.89 -21.73
CA SER A 45 -2.39 -7.81 -22.76
C SER A 45 -2.54 -7.12 -24.11
N ILE A 46 -3.03 -5.86 -24.14
CA ILE A 46 -3.19 -5.08 -25.35
C ILE A 46 -1.84 -4.87 -26.06
N VAL A 47 -0.79 -4.52 -25.29
CA VAL A 47 0.55 -4.29 -25.84
C VAL A 47 1.13 -5.58 -26.43
N ILE A 48 0.88 -6.72 -25.81
CA ILE A 48 1.45 -8.02 -26.25
C ILE A 48 0.64 -8.65 -27.39
N GLU A 49 -0.69 -8.53 -27.36
CA GLU A 49 -1.59 -9.20 -28.33
C GLU A 49 -1.82 -8.37 -29.59
N VAL A 50 -1.81 -7.03 -29.50
CA VAL A 50 -1.95 -6.17 -30.67
C VAL A 50 -0.61 -6.03 -31.37
N GLU A 51 -0.45 -6.72 -32.49
CA GLU A 51 0.81 -6.81 -33.25
C GLU A 51 1.40 -5.42 -33.56
N ALA A 52 0.58 -4.44 -33.92
CA ALA A 52 1.03 -3.10 -34.23
C ALA A 52 1.72 -2.41 -33.01
N TYR A 53 1.23 -2.64 -31.80
CA TYR A 53 1.86 -2.11 -30.59
C TYR A 53 3.14 -2.87 -30.26
N LYS A 54 3.09 -4.20 -30.23
CA LYS A 54 4.27 -5.03 -29.97
C LYS A 54 5.43 -4.70 -30.90
N ASN A 55 5.15 -4.62 -32.20
CA ASN A 55 6.14 -4.26 -33.20
C ASN A 55 6.66 -2.83 -33.03
N GLY A 56 5.81 -1.88 -32.60
CA GLY A 56 6.21 -0.51 -32.30
C GLY A 56 7.23 -0.44 -31.16
N TYR A 57 7.06 -1.21 -30.10
CA TYR A 57 8.04 -1.29 -28.98
C TYR A 57 9.37 -1.88 -29.44
N ILE A 58 9.33 -2.97 -30.19
CA ILE A 58 10.52 -3.62 -30.75
C ILE A 58 11.26 -2.65 -31.67
N ASP A 59 10.53 -1.91 -32.53
CA ASP A 59 11.11 -0.96 -33.47
C ASP A 59 11.77 0.23 -32.76
N ILE A 60 11.15 0.81 -31.72
CA ILE A 60 11.77 1.87 -30.90
C ILE A 60 13.14 1.41 -30.39
N ARG A 61 13.21 0.22 -29.82
CA ARG A 61 14.45 -0.31 -29.26
C ARG A 61 15.49 -0.64 -30.36
N SER A 62 15.06 -1.18 -31.47
CA SER A 62 15.94 -1.49 -32.62
C SER A 62 16.62 -0.22 -33.18
N ARG A 63 15.96 0.93 -33.07
CA ARG A 63 16.48 2.25 -33.45
C ARG A 63 17.34 2.91 -32.35
N GLY A 64 17.57 2.22 -31.21
CA GLY A 64 18.35 2.73 -30.07
C GLY A 64 17.55 3.56 -29.07
N GLY A 65 16.24 3.68 -29.22
CA GLY A 65 15.35 4.31 -28.25
C GLY A 65 15.20 3.46 -26.98
N LYS A 66 14.87 4.10 -25.87
CA LYS A 66 14.68 3.47 -24.57
C LYS A 66 13.22 3.53 -24.15
N ILE A 67 12.72 2.45 -23.53
CA ILE A 67 11.34 2.36 -23.07
C ILE A 67 11.34 2.10 -21.56
N ARG A 68 10.72 3.02 -20.78
CA ARG A 68 10.36 2.81 -19.40
C ARG A 68 8.86 2.53 -19.32
N ALA A 69 8.46 1.43 -18.75
CA ALA A 69 7.05 1.05 -18.61
C ALA A 69 6.65 0.92 -17.14
N LEU A 70 5.43 1.33 -16.83
CA LEU A 70 4.85 1.29 -15.49
C LEU A 70 3.42 0.77 -15.54
N THR A 71 3.11 -0.25 -14.74
CA THR A 71 1.74 -0.77 -14.60
C THR A 71 1.50 -1.40 -13.22
N GLU A 72 0.25 -1.62 -12.91
CA GLU A 72 -0.14 -2.48 -11.79
C GLU A 72 -0.01 -3.96 -12.20
N ILE A 73 0.92 -4.69 -11.59
CA ILE A 73 1.14 -6.12 -11.84
C ILE A 73 0.31 -6.93 -10.85
N THR A 74 -0.60 -7.75 -11.38
CA THR A 74 -1.52 -8.62 -10.63
C THR A 74 -1.32 -10.08 -11.03
N LYS A 75 -2.01 -11.01 -10.35
CA LYS A 75 -2.01 -12.42 -10.78
C LYS A 75 -2.59 -12.60 -12.18
N ASP A 76 -3.60 -11.80 -12.53
CA ASP A 76 -4.35 -11.94 -13.78
C ASP A 76 -3.54 -11.50 -15.01
N ASN A 77 -2.67 -10.49 -14.87
CA ASN A 77 -1.85 -9.99 -15.98
C ASN A 77 -0.38 -10.43 -15.91
N LEU A 78 -0.04 -11.36 -15.01
CA LEU A 78 1.34 -11.76 -14.74
C LEU A 78 2.06 -12.29 -16.00
N ARG A 79 1.36 -13.08 -16.84
CA ARG A 79 1.88 -13.63 -18.08
C ARG A 79 2.31 -12.51 -19.04
N ASP A 80 1.43 -11.55 -19.25
CA ASP A 80 1.67 -10.46 -20.21
C ASP A 80 2.73 -9.49 -19.69
N CYS A 81 2.77 -9.27 -18.40
CA CYS A 81 3.84 -8.49 -17.76
C CYS A 81 5.21 -9.16 -17.93
N LYS A 82 5.29 -10.48 -17.86
CA LYS A 82 6.54 -11.21 -18.15
C LYS A 82 6.99 -11.05 -19.61
N GLU A 83 6.05 -11.10 -20.56
CA GLU A 83 6.37 -10.86 -21.97
C GLU A 83 6.80 -9.39 -22.18
N LEU A 84 6.12 -8.45 -21.52
CA LEU A 84 6.46 -7.03 -21.59
C LEU A 84 7.89 -6.75 -21.11
N THR A 85 8.39 -7.45 -20.06
CA THR A 85 9.79 -7.29 -19.61
C THR A 85 10.82 -7.56 -20.69
N LYS A 86 10.47 -8.32 -21.74
CA LYS A 86 11.41 -8.67 -22.83
C LYS A 86 11.53 -7.54 -23.86
N ILE A 87 10.50 -6.70 -23.99
CA ILE A 87 10.39 -5.68 -25.02
C ILE A 87 10.50 -4.24 -24.51
N VAL A 88 10.71 -4.03 -23.20
CA VAL A 88 11.02 -2.72 -22.59
C VAL A 88 12.39 -2.71 -21.95
N ASP A 89 12.96 -1.54 -21.69
CA ASP A 89 14.30 -1.41 -21.07
C ASP A 89 14.25 -1.39 -19.55
N ASP A 90 13.26 -0.69 -18.97
CA ASP A 90 12.99 -0.71 -17.53
C ASP A 90 11.49 -0.83 -17.29
N PHE A 91 11.12 -1.70 -16.35
CA PHE A 91 9.73 -1.99 -16.02
C PHE A 91 9.51 -1.96 -14.54
N ARG A 92 8.49 -1.21 -14.11
CA ARG A 92 8.13 -1.05 -12.71
C ARG A 92 6.65 -1.32 -12.46
N HIS A 93 6.34 -1.57 -11.22
CA HIS A 93 5.00 -1.79 -10.70
C HIS A 93 4.60 -0.65 -9.76
N LEU A 94 3.38 -0.17 -9.91
CA LEU A 94 2.73 0.75 -8.99
C LEU A 94 1.24 0.38 -8.90
N ASP A 95 0.72 0.29 -7.68
CA ASP A 95 -0.71 -0.01 -7.45
C ASP A 95 -1.60 1.18 -7.86
N GLY A 96 -2.84 0.88 -8.26
CA GLY A 96 -3.89 1.86 -8.45
C GLY A 96 -3.79 2.72 -9.71
N LEU A 97 -2.95 2.37 -10.67
CA LEU A 97 -2.87 3.07 -11.96
C LEU A 97 -4.16 2.92 -12.76
N LYS A 98 -4.58 4.03 -13.38
CA LYS A 98 -5.81 4.09 -14.19
C LYS A 98 -5.54 4.79 -15.52
N GLY A 99 -6.10 4.21 -16.60
CA GLY A 99 -5.89 4.70 -17.96
C GLY A 99 -4.45 4.50 -18.42
N GLY A 100 -4.11 5.13 -19.55
CA GLY A 100 -2.77 5.06 -20.11
C GLY A 100 -2.24 6.45 -20.45
N ILE A 101 -0.97 6.71 -20.17
CA ILE A 101 -0.23 7.86 -20.66
C ILE A 101 1.07 7.41 -21.31
N ALA A 102 1.46 8.06 -22.40
CA ALA A 102 2.75 7.91 -23.03
C ALA A 102 3.37 9.27 -23.26
N VAL A 103 4.65 9.42 -22.93
CA VAL A 103 5.43 10.65 -23.11
C VAL A 103 6.71 10.29 -23.84
N SER A 104 7.01 11.04 -24.90
CA SER A 104 8.30 10.99 -25.59
C SER A 104 9.04 12.33 -25.39
N GLU A 105 10.17 12.49 -26.08
CA GLU A 105 10.90 13.76 -26.09
C GLU A 105 10.14 14.92 -26.74
N THR A 106 9.07 14.64 -27.53
CA THR A 106 8.35 15.67 -28.32
C THR A 106 6.84 15.54 -28.26
N GLU A 107 6.29 14.46 -27.73
CA GLU A 107 4.88 14.18 -27.81
C GLU A 107 4.35 13.58 -26.51
N TYR A 108 3.09 13.86 -26.24
CA TYR A 108 2.30 13.27 -25.15
C TYR A 108 1.02 12.66 -25.71
N MET A 109 0.65 11.51 -25.15
CA MET A 109 -0.62 10.86 -25.44
C MET A 109 -1.22 10.27 -24.17
N ALA A 110 -2.52 10.51 -23.95
CA ALA A 110 -3.29 9.81 -22.92
C ALA A 110 -4.43 9.04 -23.56
N THR A 111 -4.67 7.83 -23.05
CA THR A 111 -5.75 6.98 -23.52
C THR A 111 -6.63 6.59 -22.34
N THR A 112 -7.94 6.73 -22.49
CA THR A 112 -8.93 6.29 -21.51
C THR A 112 -10.12 5.63 -22.19
N ILE A 113 -10.90 4.84 -21.43
CA ILE A 113 -12.16 4.27 -21.89
C ILE A 113 -13.28 4.99 -21.16
N LEU A 114 -14.11 5.71 -21.90
CA LEU A 114 -15.27 6.40 -21.35
C LEU A 114 -16.33 5.37 -20.95
N ARG A 115 -16.84 5.51 -19.73
CA ARG A 115 -17.93 4.66 -19.20
C ARG A 115 -19.26 5.17 -19.70
N GLN A 116 -19.68 4.66 -20.86
CA GLN A 116 -20.98 4.90 -21.48
C GLN A 116 -21.70 3.57 -21.70
N ALA A 117 -22.93 3.61 -22.21
CA ALA A 117 -23.68 2.40 -22.58
C ALA A 117 -22.87 1.50 -23.54
N GLU A 118 -22.13 2.13 -24.46
CA GLU A 118 -21.09 1.47 -25.27
C GLU A 118 -19.74 2.08 -24.91
N PRO A 119 -18.76 1.28 -24.44
CA PRO A 119 -17.42 1.80 -24.09
C PRO A 119 -16.73 2.45 -25.28
N LEU A 120 -16.31 3.70 -25.12
CA LEU A 120 -15.68 4.47 -26.17
C LEU A 120 -14.24 4.85 -25.77
N SER A 121 -13.27 4.44 -26.59
CA SER A 121 -11.88 4.88 -26.41
C SER A 121 -11.74 6.36 -26.73
N GLN A 122 -11.08 7.10 -25.84
CA GLN A 122 -10.72 8.51 -26.03
C GLN A 122 -9.21 8.65 -25.93
N VAL A 123 -8.64 9.41 -26.84
CA VAL A 123 -7.22 9.78 -26.86
C VAL A 123 -7.08 11.29 -26.79
N ILE A 124 -6.25 11.76 -25.87
CA ILE A 124 -5.75 13.13 -25.84
C ILE A 124 -4.31 13.07 -26.35
N TYR A 125 -3.98 13.86 -27.34
CA TYR A 125 -2.64 13.96 -27.91
C TYR A 125 -2.17 15.41 -27.89
N SER A 126 -0.89 15.62 -27.64
CA SER A 126 -0.26 16.94 -27.74
C SER A 126 1.21 16.83 -28.13
N ASN A 127 1.66 17.78 -28.98
CA ASN A 127 3.07 18.05 -29.26
C ASN A 127 3.47 19.47 -28.80
N VAL A 128 2.70 20.06 -27.91
CA VAL A 128 3.03 21.32 -27.25
C VAL A 128 4.07 21.06 -26.17
N GLU A 129 5.23 21.67 -26.31
CA GLU A 129 6.42 21.41 -25.50
C GLU A 129 6.14 21.54 -23.98
N GLU A 130 5.44 22.58 -23.58
CA GLU A 130 5.08 22.85 -22.19
C GLU A 130 4.18 21.76 -21.59
N ILE A 131 3.29 21.18 -22.41
CA ILE A 131 2.44 20.05 -22.01
C ILE A 131 3.29 18.78 -21.89
N VAL A 132 4.18 18.52 -22.84
CA VAL A 132 5.06 17.36 -22.84
C VAL A 132 5.95 17.38 -21.59
N GLU A 133 6.57 18.53 -21.28
CA GLU A 133 7.40 18.69 -20.08
C GLU A 133 6.61 18.48 -18.78
N GLN A 134 5.40 19.02 -18.70
CA GLN A 134 4.52 18.82 -17.54
C GLN A 134 4.19 17.34 -17.36
N GLN A 135 3.84 16.63 -18.43
CA GLN A 135 3.48 15.22 -18.35
C GLN A 135 4.70 14.33 -18.06
N GLN A 136 5.87 14.74 -18.54
CA GLN A 136 7.13 14.09 -18.17
C GLN A 136 7.40 14.19 -16.65
N TYR A 137 7.19 15.36 -16.06
CA TYR A 137 7.33 15.55 -14.62
C TYR A 137 6.38 14.65 -13.83
N PHE A 138 5.11 14.53 -14.26
CA PHE A 138 4.16 13.61 -13.61
C PHE A 138 4.60 12.16 -13.74
N PHE A 139 5.04 11.74 -14.93
CA PHE A 139 5.54 10.38 -15.10
C PHE A 139 6.74 10.11 -14.18
N ASP A 140 7.72 11.01 -14.13
CA ASP A 140 8.90 10.82 -13.27
C ASP A 140 8.53 10.78 -11.78
N THR A 141 7.51 11.53 -11.36
CA THR A 141 7.00 11.49 -9.97
C THR A 141 6.43 10.14 -9.62
N ILE A 142 5.55 9.56 -10.45
CA ILE A 142 4.98 8.23 -10.20
C ILE A 142 6.03 7.12 -10.38
N TRP A 143 6.98 7.30 -11.30
CA TRP A 143 8.09 6.37 -11.51
C TRP A 143 8.96 6.21 -10.27
N ASN A 144 9.27 7.29 -9.58
CA ASN A 144 10.11 7.27 -8.38
C ASN A 144 9.43 6.56 -7.19
N ASN A 145 8.10 6.49 -7.18
CA ASN A 145 7.32 5.77 -6.17
C ASN A 145 7.09 4.28 -6.51
N ALA A 146 7.51 3.85 -7.70
CA ALA A 146 7.26 2.50 -8.19
C ALA A 146 8.39 1.53 -7.84
N ILE A 147 8.05 0.26 -7.68
CA ILE A 147 9.03 -0.81 -7.40
C ILE A 147 9.39 -1.58 -8.68
N PRO A 148 10.60 -2.19 -8.78
CA PRO A 148 10.98 -3.00 -9.93
C PRO A 148 9.98 -4.12 -10.21
N ALA A 149 9.55 -4.27 -11.47
CA ALA A 149 8.60 -5.30 -11.88
C ALA A 149 9.07 -6.72 -11.55
N LYS A 150 10.37 -7.00 -11.70
CA LYS A 150 10.96 -8.30 -11.34
C LYS A 150 10.72 -8.68 -9.88
N ARG A 151 10.78 -7.70 -8.97
CA ARG A 151 10.48 -7.93 -7.55
C ARG A 151 9.01 -8.31 -7.38
N ARG A 152 8.11 -7.53 -7.98
CA ARG A 152 6.65 -7.79 -7.87
C ARG A 152 6.24 -9.12 -8.49
N ILE A 153 6.79 -9.46 -9.66
CA ILE A 153 6.56 -10.75 -10.32
C ILE A 153 6.96 -11.90 -9.40
N ARG A 154 8.15 -11.84 -8.80
CA ARG A 154 8.61 -12.85 -7.86
C ARG A 154 7.72 -12.96 -6.62
N GLU A 155 7.32 -11.83 -6.03
CA GLU A 155 6.39 -11.82 -4.89
C GLU A 155 5.08 -12.56 -5.21
N ILE A 156 4.53 -12.38 -6.42
CA ILE A 156 3.30 -13.05 -6.84
C ILE A 156 3.54 -14.55 -7.10
N GLU A 157 4.64 -14.92 -7.76
CA GLU A 157 4.99 -16.31 -8.09
C GLU A 157 5.27 -17.16 -6.86
N GLU A 158 5.98 -16.59 -5.89
CA GLU A 158 6.34 -17.26 -4.64
C GLU A 158 5.22 -17.16 -3.58
N GLY A 159 4.13 -16.46 -3.89
CA GLY A 159 3.03 -16.25 -2.96
C GLY A 159 3.42 -15.39 -1.75
N LEU A 160 4.51 -14.64 -1.87
CA LEU A 160 5.00 -13.77 -0.80
C LEU A 160 4.02 -12.62 -0.55
N ARG A 161 3.71 -12.37 0.73
CA ARG A 161 3.01 -11.16 1.11
C ARG A 161 3.93 -9.96 0.86
N ARG A 162 3.40 -8.91 0.25
CA ARG A 162 4.14 -7.65 0.10
C ARG A 162 4.40 -7.08 1.49
N GLU A 163 5.66 -7.03 1.88
CA GLU A 163 6.05 -6.35 3.11
C GLU A 163 5.94 -4.84 2.94
N PHE A 164 5.44 -4.19 3.97
CA PHE A 164 5.38 -2.74 4.08
C PHE A 164 5.77 -2.29 5.50
N ILE A 165 6.24 -1.07 5.59
CA ILE A 165 6.43 -0.34 6.85
C ILE A 165 5.92 1.08 6.60
N ASP A 166 4.81 1.42 7.23
CA ASP A 166 4.18 2.73 7.12
C ASP A 166 4.34 3.51 8.42
N THR A 167 4.58 4.80 8.31
CA THR A 167 4.65 5.71 9.46
C THR A 167 3.41 6.59 9.46
N ILE A 168 2.62 6.50 10.51
CA ILE A 168 1.37 7.24 10.71
C ILE A 168 1.63 8.35 11.72
N LYS A 169 1.19 9.58 11.41
CA LYS A 169 1.38 10.78 12.26
C LYS A 169 0.06 11.31 12.82
N ASP A 170 -1.02 11.08 12.11
CA ASP A 170 -2.35 11.52 12.51
C ASP A 170 -2.92 10.59 13.58
N SER A 171 -3.31 11.13 14.72
CA SER A 171 -3.79 10.37 15.88
C SER A 171 -5.11 9.64 15.61
N ASN A 172 -6.01 10.21 14.80
CA ASN A 172 -7.25 9.56 14.41
C ASN A 172 -6.99 8.39 13.45
N GLU A 173 -5.99 8.53 12.57
CA GLU A 173 -5.56 7.43 11.70
C GLU A 173 -4.88 6.31 12.52
N ILE A 174 -4.07 6.66 13.53
CA ILE A 174 -3.46 5.71 14.47
C ILE A 174 -4.56 4.93 15.21
N GLU A 175 -5.55 5.61 15.78
CA GLU A 175 -6.68 5.00 16.46
C GLU A 175 -7.44 4.06 15.54
N LYS A 176 -7.87 4.55 14.38
CA LYS A 176 -8.62 3.79 13.38
C LYS A 176 -7.87 2.53 12.94
N THR A 177 -6.58 2.66 12.64
CA THR A 177 -5.74 1.53 12.21
C THR A 177 -5.57 0.51 13.33
N THR A 178 -5.36 0.97 14.57
CA THR A 178 -5.28 0.11 15.75
C THR A 178 -6.57 -0.69 15.94
N PHE A 179 -7.72 -0.04 15.87
CA PHE A 179 -9.02 -0.71 16.03
C PHE A 179 -9.34 -1.66 14.88
N GLN A 180 -8.99 -1.31 13.65
CA GLN A 180 -9.14 -2.20 12.50
C GLN A 180 -8.27 -3.46 12.66
N LEU A 181 -7.03 -3.28 13.11
CA LEU A 181 -6.10 -4.37 13.34
C LEU A 181 -6.61 -5.33 14.44
N LEU A 182 -7.10 -4.81 15.55
CA LEU A 182 -7.71 -5.62 16.61
C LEU A 182 -8.95 -6.40 16.16
N ARG A 183 -9.83 -5.76 15.38
CA ARG A 183 -11.03 -6.41 14.81
C ARG A 183 -10.70 -7.48 13.77
N SER A 184 -9.55 -7.40 13.14
CA SER A 184 -9.10 -8.39 12.13
C SER A 184 -8.46 -9.63 12.73
N ALA A 185 -8.23 -9.67 14.04
CA ALA A 185 -7.58 -10.78 14.72
C ALA A 185 -8.40 -12.07 14.63
N THR A 186 -7.73 -13.17 14.27
CA THR A 186 -8.33 -14.50 14.11
C THR A 186 -7.67 -15.57 14.96
N GLU A 187 -6.39 -15.41 15.33
CA GLU A 187 -5.62 -16.42 16.07
C GLU A 187 -5.05 -15.89 17.39
N GLU A 188 -4.29 -14.79 17.33
CA GLU A 188 -3.54 -14.30 18.47
C GLU A 188 -3.35 -12.78 18.46
N ILE A 189 -3.49 -12.17 19.65
CA ILE A 189 -3.14 -10.78 19.92
C ILE A 189 -2.05 -10.75 20.97
N LEU A 190 -0.92 -10.11 20.68
CA LEU A 190 0.16 -9.84 21.63
C LEU A 190 0.28 -8.34 21.83
N ILE A 191 0.27 -7.88 23.08
CA ILE A 191 0.37 -6.45 23.39
C ILE A 191 1.41 -6.22 24.47
N LEU A 192 2.29 -5.27 24.25
CA LEU A 192 3.16 -4.67 25.27
C LEU A 192 2.69 -3.25 25.55
N PHE A 193 2.26 -3.00 26.76
CA PHE A 193 1.97 -1.66 27.28
C PHE A 193 3.10 -1.19 28.18
N SER A 194 3.94 -0.31 27.70
CA SER A 194 5.06 0.21 28.49
C SER A 194 4.68 1.25 29.55
N GLN A 195 3.51 1.85 29.44
CA GLN A 195 2.99 2.85 30.37
C GLN A 195 1.45 2.79 30.46
N ALA A 196 0.91 1.62 30.65
CA ALA A 196 -0.53 1.36 30.68
C ALA A 196 -1.31 2.25 31.66
N SER A 197 -0.74 2.52 32.85
CA SER A 197 -1.34 3.42 33.86
C SER A 197 -1.66 4.82 33.34
N LYS A 198 -0.92 5.31 32.36
CA LYS A 198 -1.09 6.65 31.80
C LYS A 198 -2.14 6.67 30.66
N PHE A 199 -2.27 5.58 29.93
CA PHE A 199 -3.30 5.45 28.89
C PHE A 199 -4.73 5.30 29.43
N ARG A 200 -4.89 4.80 30.65
CA ARG A 200 -6.21 4.52 31.26
C ARG A 200 -7.18 5.69 31.34
N ARG A 201 -6.67 6.90 31.35
CA ARG A 201 -7.52 8.11 31.36
C ARG A 201 -8.19 8.41 30.03
N TYR A 202 -7.74 7.74 28.94
CA TYR A 202 -8.27 7.98 27.60
C TYR A 202 -9.37 7.00 27.26
N LYS A 203 -10.41 7.50 26.60
CA LYS A 203 -11.55 6.70 26.13
C LYS A 203 -11.09 5.62 25.14
N GLU A 204 -10.16 5.96 24.27
CA GLU A 204 -9.57 5.11 23.23
C GLU A 204 -8.93 3.85 23.85
N TYR A 205 -8.30 3.98 25.00
CA TYR A 205 -7.76 2.82 25.74
C TYR A 205 -8.86 1.88 26.21
N THR A 206 -9.97 2.43 26.71
CA THR A 206 -11.11 1.62 27.18
C THR A 206 -11.76 0.88 26.00
N GLU A 207 -11.94 1.55 24.86
CA GLU A 207 -12.45 0.94 23.63
C GLU A 207 -11.51 -0.15 23.08
N MET A 208 -10.21 0.06 23.14
CA MET A 208 -9.21 -0.95 22.76
C MET A 208 -9.31 -2.20 23.64
N LEU A 209 -9.42 -2.05 24.97
CA LEU A 209 -9.58 -3.18 25.88
C LEU A 209 -10.89 -3.94 25.62
N GLN A 210 -11.97 -3.24 25.30
CA GLN A 210 -13.24 -3.86 24.92
C GLN A 210 -13.09 -4.70 23.65
N LEU A 211 -12.46 -4.20 22.61
CA LEU A 211 -12.19 -4.94 21.37
C LEU A 211 -11.34 -6.20 21.62
N ILE A 212 -10.34 -6.11 22.49
CA ILE A 212 -9.51 -7.25 22.88
C ILE A 212 -10.35 -8.33 23.58
N LYS A 213 -11.25 -7.91 24.48
CA LYS A 213 -12.17 -8.84 25.16
C LYS A 213 -13.12 -9.49 24.17
N GLU A 214 -13.75 -8.72 23.30
CA GLU A 214 -14.65 -9.22 22.25
C GLU A 214 -13.95 -10.26 21.35
N ALA A 215 -12.72 -9.98 20.91
CA ALA A 215 -11.92 -10.91 20.11
C ALA A 215 -11.69 -12.24 20.84
N SER A 216 -11.36 -12.20 22.13
CA SER A 216 -11.13 -13.40 22.92
C SER A 216 -12.42 -14.18 23.21
N LEU A 217 -13.47 -13.50 23.66
CA LEU A 217 -14.72 -14.13 24.11
C LEU A 217 -15.56 -14.67 22.95
N HIS A 218 -15.69 -13.89 21.87
CA HIS A 218 -16.60 -14.24 20.76
C HIS A 218 -15.90 -14.93 19.58
N HIS A 219 -14.62 -14.67 19.39
CA HIS A 219 -13.86 -15.23 18.26
C HIS A 219 -12.78 -16.23 18.68
N GLY A 220 -12.62 -16.45 19.99
CA GLY A 220 -11.68 -17.45 20.50
C GLY A 220 -10.20 -17.08 20.32
N VAL A 221 -9.90 -15.82 20.08
CA VAL A 221 -8.54 -15.31 19.87
C VAL A 221 -7.74 -15.40 21.17
N ARG A 222 -6.52 -15.93 21.10
CA ARG A 222 -5.59 -15.93 22.24
C ARG A 222 -5.00 -14.54 22.46
N VAL A 223 -5.02 -14.06 23.69
CA VAL A 223 -4.52 -12.73 24.02
C VAL A 223 -3.42 -12.83 25.06
N ARG A 224 -2.25 -12.27 24.76
CA ARG A 224 -1.16 -12.09 25.72
C ARG A 224 -0.87 -10.60 25.88
N ILE A 225 -0.92 -10.14 27.12
CA ILE A 225 -0.71 -8.74 27.48
C ILE A 225 0.48 -8.68 28.43
N LEU A 226 1.49 -7.91 28.06
CA LEU A 226 2.63 -7.61 28.88
C LEU A 226 2.55 -6.15 29.33
N VAL A 227 2.54 -5.92 30.65
CA VAL A 227 2.38 -4.59 31.27
C VAL A 227 3.55 -4.25 32.19
N ASP A 228 3.78 -2.96 32.42
CA ASP A 228 4.78 -2.48 33.36
C ASP A 228 4.37 -2.77 34.82
N ILE A 229 5.35 -2.91 35.72
CA ILE A 229 5.16 -3.33 37.13
C ILE A 229 4.25 -2.39 37.91
N ASP A 230 4.26 -1.12 37.59
CA ASP A 230 3.44 -0.08 38.25
C ASP A 230 1.94 -0.17 37.93
N ASP A 231 1.54 -1.11 37.06
CA ASP A 231 0.15 -1.22 36.63
C ASP A 231 -0.64 -2.36 37.31
N ILE A 232 -0.58 -2.37 38.65
CA ILE A 232 -1.42 -3.25 39.48
C ILE A 232 -2.91 -3.11 39.13
N ILE A 233 -3.32 -1.94 38.67
CA ILE A 233 -4.72 -1.61 38.36
C ILE A 233 -5.17 -2.17 37.00
N SER A 234 -4.30 -2.27 35.98
CA SER A 234 -4.61 -2.96 34.71
C SER A 234 -4.89 -4.45 34.97
N LYS A 235 -4.14 -5.05 35.88
CA LYS A 235 -4.37 -6.42 36.30
C LYS A 235 -5.73 -6.56 37.00
N MET A 236 -6.11 -5.62 37.84
CA MET A 236 -7.40 -5.63 38.54
C MET A 236 -8.59 -5.46 37.58
N VAL A 237 -8.52 -4.52 36.63
CA VAL A 237 -9.61 -4.29 35.68
C VAL A 237 -9.84 -5.49 34.77
N VAL A 238 -8.77 -6.07 34.23
CA VAL A 238 -8.89 -7.30 33.42
C VAL A 238 -9.40 -8.47 34.27
N GLN A 239 -8.91 -8.65 35.49
CA GLN A 239 -9.33 -9.75 36.36
C GLN A 239 -10.69 -9.55 37.02
N GLN A 240 -11.12 -8.31 37.35
CA GLN A 240 -12.45 -8.07 37.93
C GLN A 240 -13.57 -8.33 36.91
N ASP A 241 -13.42 -7.85 35.67
CA ASP A 241 -14.41 -8.12 34.65
C ASP A 241 -14.51 -9.60 34.26
N LEU A 242 -13.38 -10.34 34.40
CA LEU A 242 -13.36 -11.78 34.19
C LEU A 242 -14.06 -12.52 35.31
N LYS A 243 -13.85 -12.14 36.59
CA LYS A 243 -14.54 -12.74 37.77
C LYS A 243 -16.05 -12.47 37.78
N GLN A 244 -16.49 -11.31 37.30
CA GLN A 244 -17.92 -10.99 37.25
C GLN A 244 -18.67 -11.90 36.26
N LYS A 245 -18.00 -12.38 35.19
CA LYS A 245 -18.56 -13.35 34.22
C LYS A 245 -18.47 -14.81 34.69
N GLU A 246 -17.50 -15.15 35.57
CA GLU A 246 -17.48 -16.47 36.26
C GLU A 246 -18.74 -16.65 37.11
N GLU A 247 -19.23 -15.58 37.77
CA GLU A 247 -20.46 -15.61 38.57
C GLU A 247 -21.72 -15.72 37.69
N GLU A 248 -21.65 -15.31 36.41
CA GLU A 248 -22.74 -15.39 35.42
C GLU A 248 -22.77 -16.73 34.66
N GLY A 249 -21.80 -17.64 34.86
CA GLY A 249 -21.79 -19.00 34.27
C GLY A 249 -21.37 -19.11 32.82
N GLU A 250 -20.83 -18.05 32.22
CA GLU A 250 -20.48 -17.99 30.80
C GLU A 250 -18.97 -18.01 30.53
N GLY A 251 -18.16 -18.79 31.23
CA GLY A 251 -16.82 -18.41 30.89
C GLY A 251 -15.56 -19.16 31.25
N GLU A 252 -15.60 -20.39 31.77
CA GLU A 252 -14.33 -21.08 32.11
C GLU A 252 -13.40 -21.31 30.90
N GLU A 253 -13.89 -21.61 29.70
CA GLU A 253 -13.05 -21.81 28.51
C GLU A 253 -12.50 -20.49 27.92
N ALA A 254 -13.23 -19.41 28.04
CA ALA A 254 -12.81 -18.11 27.50
C ALA A 254 -11.75 -17.43 28.37
N LEU A 255 -11.78 -17.68 29.67
CA LEU A 255 -10.83 -17.16 30.65
C LEU A 255 -9.41 -17.70 30.47
N GLN A 256 -9.25 -18.92 29.93
CA GLN A 256 -7.94 -19.51 29.65
C GLN A 256 -7.21 -18.86 28.47
N LYS A 257 -7.88 -17.99 27.68
CA LYS A 257 -7.32 -17.41 26.45
C LYS A 257 -6.68 -16.04 26.64
N ILE A 258 -6.95 -15.36 27.78
CA ILE A 258 -6.31 -14.06 28.08
C ILE A 258 -5.25 -14.24 29.17
N SER A 259 -4.00 -13.98 28.84
CA SER A 259 -2.87 -14.00 29.77
C SER A 259 -2.31 -12.59 29.96
N VAL A 260 -2.22 -12.16 31.22
CA VAL A 260 -1.58 -10.88 31.58
C VAL A 260 -0.33 -11.15 32.39
N GLN A 261 0.80 -10.67 31.95
CA GLN A 261 2.09 -10.80 32.61
C GLN A 261 2.69 -9.44 32.92
N HIS A 262 3.49 -9.37 34.00
CA HIS A 262 4.22 -8.15 34.37
C HIS A 262 5.68 -8.25 33.94
N LEU A 263 6.19 -7.13 33.41
CA LEU A 263 7.61 -6.97 33.18
C LEU A 263 8.38 -7.03 34.50
N SER A 264 9.41 -7.86 34.58
CA SER A 264 10.25 -8.01 35.80
C SER A 264 11.09 -6.76 36.08
N LYS A 265 11.25 -5.87 35.15
CA LYS A 265 11.93 -4.55 35.29
C LYS A 265 11.17 -3.49 34.49
N PRO A 266 10.97 -2.29 35.07
CA PRO A 266 10.34 -1.20 34.30
C PRO A 266 11.17 -0.90 33.05
N GLN A 267 10.54 -0.97 31.90
CA GLN A 267 11.17 -0.53 30.65
C GLN A 267 11.07 1.00 30.55
N GLN A 268 12.17 1.62 30.18
CA GLN A 268 12.18 3.08 29.93
C GLN A 268 11.55 3.45 28.57
N THR A 269 11.11 2.45 27.80
CA THR A 269 10.50 2.70 26.48
C THR A 269 9.10 3.24 26.62
N LYS A 270 8.82 4.31 25.88
CA LYS A 270 7.49 4.95 25.80
C LYS A 270 6.71 4.43 24.58
N ILE A 271 6.77 3.12 24.34
CA ILE A 271 6.19 2.53 23.12
C ILE A 271 5.20 1.45 23.52
N THR A 272 3.99 1.51 22.97
CA THR A 272 3.04 0.40 22.95
C THR A 272 3.27 -0.43 21.71
N ILE A 273 3.34 -1.74 21.83
CA ILE A 273 3.52 -2.68 20.72
C ILE A 273 2.30 -3.56 20.65
N LEU A 274 1.70 -3.67 19.47
CA LEU A 274 0.60 -4.56 19.14
C LEU A 274 1.06 -5.49 18.01
N VAL A 275 0.93 -6.80 18.22
CA VAL A 275 1.14 -7.81 17.15
C VAL A 275 -0.14 -8.64 17.03
N VAL A 276 -0.63 -8.79 15.80
CA VAL A 276 -1.84 -9.56 15.48
C VAL A 276 -1.53 -10.68 14.52
N ASP A 277 -1.94 -11.91 14.90
CA ASP A 277 -1.83 -13.15 14.13
C ASP A 277 -0.40 -13.43 13.61
N LYS A 278 0.63 -12.87 14.27
CA LYS A 278 2.02 -12.91 13.80
C LYS A 278 2.19 -12.43 12.35
N ALA A 279 1.25 -11.68 11.84
CA ALA A 279 1.16 -11.21 10.47
C ALA A 279 1.26 -9.70 10.33
N TYR A 280 0.91 -8.97 11.38
CA TYR A 280 0.95 -7.51 11.43
C TYR A 280 1.44 -7.03 12.78
N CYS A 281 2.17 -5.92 12.78
CA CYS A 281 2.55 -5.24 14.02
C CYS A 281 2.30 -3.73 13.89
N MET A 282 2.01 -3.13 15.04
CA MET A 282 1.89 -1.69 15.18
C MET A 282 2.64 -1.25 16.44
N THR A 283 3.49 -0.25 16.31
CA THR A 283 4.12 0.42 17.43
C THR A 283 3.56 1.83 17.54
N ILE A 284 3.23 2.23 18.75
CA ILE A 284 2.67 3.55 19.03
C ILE A 284 3.56 4.23 20.07
N GLU A 285 4.16 5.35 19.71
CA GLU A 285 4.98 6.16 20.62
C GLU A 285 4.09 7.03 21.49
N MET A 286 4.36 7.08 22.79
CA MET A 286 3.79 8.06 23.70
C MET A 286 4.70 9.28 23.78
N ARG A 287 4.27 10.38 23.19
CA ARG A 287 5.01 11.65 23.13
C ARG A 287 4.96 12.40 24.44
N ASP A 288 3.76 12.59 25.00
CA ASP A 288 3.54 13.30 26.24
C ASP A 288 2.65 12.50 27.21
N THR A 289 3.25 12.04 28.30
CA THR A 289 2.57 11.27 29.35
C THR A 289 1.73 12.12 30.29
N THR A 290 1.80 13.44 30.18
CA THR A 290 1.05 14.41 31.02
C THR A 290 -0.13 15.00 30.28
N ALA A 291 -0.22 14.82 28.96
CA ALA A 291 -1.28 15.36 28.10
C ALA A 291 -2.68 14.96 28.61
N THR A 292 -3.65 15.80 28.37
CA THR A 292 -5.05 15.59 28.77
C THR A 292 -5.90 14.92 27.71
N SER A 293 -5.48 14.97 26.44
CA SER A 293 -6.13 14.31 25.31
C SER A 293 -5.26 13.19 24.73
N PHE A 294 -5.87 12.23 24.09
CA PHE A 294 -5.17 11.15 23.34
C PHE A 294 -4.32 11.74 22.22
N ASP A 295 -4.84 12.70 21.49
CA ASP A 295 -4.16 13.35 20.36
C ASP A 295 -2.84 14.03 20.77
N ASP A 296 -2.82 14.69 21.91
CA ASP A 296 -1.62 15.34 22.43
C ASP A 296 -0.62 14.34 23.02
N ALA A 297 -1.13 13.20 23.52
CA ALA A 297 -0.32 12.17 24.17
C ALA A 297 0.44 11.29 23.17
N ILE A 298 -0.12 11.06 21.99
CA ILE A 298 0.42 10.14 20.98
C ILE A 298 1.41 10.87 20.07
N GLY A 299 2.50 10.19 19.77
CA GLY A 299 3.49 10.63 18.79
C GLY A 299 3.32 9.92 17.45
N LEU A 300 4.40 9.30 16.98
CA LEU A 300 4.38 8.52 15.75
C LEU A 300 3.89 7.10 16.01
N ALA A 301 3.26 6.50 15.01
CA ALA A 301 3.05 5.08 14.97
C ALA A 301 3.71 4.47 13.72
N THR A 302 4.18 3.23 13.85
CA THR A 302 4.68 2.44 12.72
C THR A 302 3.78 1.22 12.57
N TYR A 303 3.21 1.04 11.39
CA TYR A 303 2.40 -0.12 11.01
C TYR A 303 3.14 -0.96 9.97
N SER A 304 3.27 -2.26 10.21
CA SER A 304 4.09 -3.12 9.35
C SER A 304 3.58 -4.57 9.33
N ASN A 305 3.80 -5.24 8.20
CA ASN A 305 3.70 -6.69 8.08
C ASN A 305 5.06 -7.34 7.79
N SER A 306 6.16 -6.66 8.03
CA SER A 306 7.51 -7.21 7.83
C SER A 306 7.78 -8.31 8.85
N GLU A 307 8.10 -9.52 8.35
CA GLU A 307 8.36 -10.70 9.18
C GLU A 307 9.47 -10.46 10.20
N SER A 308 10.57 -9.83 9.77
CA SER A 308 11.71 -9.53 10.63
C SER A 308 11.34 -8.58 11.78
N THR A 309 10.49 -7.59 11.50
CA THR A 309 9.99 -6.65 12.50
C THR A 309 9.07 -7.36 13.50
N ILE A 310 8.14 -8.16 13.00
CA ILE A 310 7.19 -8.91 13.81
C ILE A 310 7.91 -9.89 14.73
N LEU A 311 8.85 -10.68 14.21
CA LEU A 311 9.62 -11.64 15.01
C LEU A 311 10.42 -10.93 16.10
N SER A 312 11.00 -9.77 15.82
CA SER A 312 11.71 -8.99 16.84
C SER A 312 10.82 -8.63 18.01
N TYR A 313 9.54 -8.30 17.79
CA TYR A 313 8.59 -7.98 18.85
C TYR A 313 8.04 -9.20 19.57
N ILE A 314 7.81 -10.32 18.86
CA ILE A 314 7.32 -11.57 19.50
C ILE A 314 8.31 -12.09 20.55
N PHE A 315 9.62 -11.92 20.35
CA PHE A 315 10.63 -12.30 21.34
C PHE A 315 10.63 -11.40 22.59
N TYR A 316 10.04 -10.22 22.50
CA TYR A 316 9.92 -9.29 23.61
C TYR A 316 8.65 -9.50 24.46
N ILE A 317 7.59 -10.06 23.86
CA ILE A 317 6.27 -10.27 24.46
C ILE A 317 6.05 -11.78 24.72
#